data_97341b30f09ecb817bbae28cbbf15884
#
_entry.id   97341b30f09ecb817bbae28cbbf15884
#
_cell.length_a   1.000
_cell.length_b   1.000
_cell.length_c   1.000
_cell.angle_alpha   90.00
_cell.angle_beta   90.00
_cell.angle_gamma   90.00
#
_symmetry.space_group_name_H-M   'P 1'
#
loop_
_entity.id
_entity.type
_entity.pdbx_description
1 polymer ?
#
loop_
_entity_poly.entity_id
_entity_poly.type
_entity_poly.pdbx_seq_one_letter_code
_entity_poly.pdbx_strand_id
1 'polypeptide(L)'
;MLELAAFNADKLDAGMTRRLFAEAGLQPACSLGLSLGADISSADAAVVARGAAELDKALTFAAGIGSRHLCGILYSALAKYPGPPTAEGRANAAAELRKLADRAGDQGVCLCLEVVNRYETNLLNTAAQALDFLEEAGHHPNIYVHLDTYHMNIEEASVQQAVRLCGDRLGYVHTGESHRGYLGSGSVDFEGLFRGLAEIDYQGPITFESFSSAVVNPELSNNLCVWRNLWSDSADLAAHAHGYIDLQWRAARIAAAQGAGR
;
A
#
# COMPACT_ATOMS: atom_id res chain seq x y z
N MET A 1 14.23 2.28 -4.18
CA MET A 1 13.50 1.65 -3.06
C MET A 1 13.09 0.25 -3.47
N LEU A 2 13.04 -0.69 -2.52
CA LEU A 2 12.47 -2.03 -2.73
C LEU A 2 11.53 -2.34 -1.56
N GLU A 3 10.31 -2.76 -1.87
CA GLU A 3 9.30 -3.13 -0.88
C GLU A 3 9.32 -4.64 -0.65
N LEU A 4 9.26 -5.03 0.62
CA LEU A 4 9.24 -6.42 1.06
C LEU A 4 7.91 -6.74 1.75
N ALA A 5 7.33 -7.88 1.40
CA ALA A 5 6.20 -8.43 2.13
C ALA A 5 6.66 -8.92 3.52
N ALA A 6 6.11 -8.34 4.59
CA ALA A 6 6.46 -8.64 5.97
C ALA A 6 5.58 -9.76 6.58
N PHE A 7 5.14 -10.71 5.76
CA PHE A 7 4.42 -11.90 6.26
C PHE A 7 5.35 -12.77 7.10
N ASN A 8 4.85 -13.27 8.24
CA ASN A 8 5.65 -14.05 9.19
C ASN A 8 6.96 -13.32 9.57
N ALA A 9 6.89 -12.04 9.88
CA ALA A 9 8.03 -11.17 10.13
C ALA A 9 8.99 -11.70 11.23
N ASP A 10 8.48 -12.47 12.17
CA ASP A 10 9.26 -13.16 13.21
C ASP A 10 10.22 -14.25 12.69
N LYS A 11 10.04 -14.71 11.44
CA LYS A 11 10.93 -15.66 10.77
C LYS A 11 11.97 -14.99 9.87
N LEU A 12 11.90 -13.68 9.70
CA LEU A 12 12.80 -12.91 8.85
C LEU A 12 13.98 -12.38 9.66
N ASP A 13 15.18 -12.48 9.09
CA ASP A 13 16.40 -11.92 9.70
C ASP A 13 16.55 -10.44 9.34
N ALA A 14 16.11 -9.56 10.24
CA ALA A 14 16.20 -8.12 10.03
C ALA A 14 17.66 -7.63 9.89
N GLY A 15 18.61 -8.23 10.61
CA GLY A 15 20.03 -7.85 10.54
C GLY A 15 20.63 -8.18 9.17
N MET A 16 20.39 -9.38 8.66
CA MET A 16 20.81 -9.79 7.32
C MET A 16 20.13 -8.92 6.26
N THR A 17 18.81 -8.74 6.34
CA THR A 17 18.05 -7.96 5.37
C THR A 17 18.57 -6.52 5.30
N ARG A 18 18.79 -5.87 6.44
CA ARG A 18 19.35 -4.52 6.50
C ARG A 18 20.71 -4.41 5.80
N ARG A 19 21.60 -5.40 6.02
CA ARG A 19 22.91 -5.42 5.35
C ARG A 19 22.77 -5.53 3.84
N LEU A 20 21.93 -6.42 3.35
CA LEU A 20 21.69 -6.60 1.90
C LEU A 20 21.15 -5.31 1.24
N PHE A 21 20.22 -4.62 1.89
CA PHE A 21 19.75 -3.31 1.41
C PHE A 21 20.86 -2.26 1.35
N ALA A 22 21.70 -2.20 2.39
CA ALA A 22 22.83 -1.28 2.42
C ALA A 22 23.86 -1.58 1.33
N GLU A 23 24.20 -2.85 1.12
CA GLU A 23 25.12 -3.31 0.06
C GLU A 23 24.57 -3.01 -1.35
N ALA A 24 23.25 -3.15 -1.54
CA ALA A 24 22.58 -2.82 -2.79
C ALA A 24 22.34 -1.32 -3.01
N GLY A 25 22.56 -0.47 -2.01
CA GLY A 25 22.25 0.96 -2.07
C GLY A 25 20.75 1.25 -2.17
N LEU A 26 19.90 0.34 -1.68
CA LEU A 26 18.45 0.44 -1.75
C LEU A 26 17.85 0.86 -0.40
N GLN A 27 16.75 1.59 -0.45
CA GLN A 27 15.94 1.88 0.73
C GLN A 27 14.83 0.83 0.87
N PRO A 28 14.62 0.24 2.08
CA PRO A 28 13.54 -0.69 2.31
C PRO A 28 12.21 0.01 2.53
N ALA A 29 11.13 -0.64 2.09
CA ALA A 29 9.76 -0.46 2.56
C ALA A 29 9.19 -1.83 2.92
N CYS A 30 8.15 -1.88 3.74
CA CYS A 30 7.46 -3.11 4.09
C CYS A 30 5.96 -3.01 3.81
N SER A 31 5.36 -4.11 3.37
CA SER A 31 3.91 -4.25 3.27
C SER A 31 3.42 -5.52 3.98
N LEU A 32 2.17 -5.49 4.42
CA LEU A 32 1.50 -6.59 5.09
C LEU A 32 0.00 -6.58 4.79
N GLY A 33 -0.58 -7.75 4.61
CA GLY A 33 -2.02 -8.01 4.70
C GLY A 33 -2.30 -9.00 5.82
N LEU A 34 -3.27 -8.71 6.68
CA LEU A 34 -3.68 -9.63 7.74
C LEU A 34 -4.51 -10.79 7.17
N SER A 35 -4.65 -11.87 7.93
CA SER A 35 -5.51 -12.99 7.59
C SER A 35 -6.84 -12.92 8.35
N LEU A 36 -7.87 -13.66 7.90
CA LEU A 36 -9.15 -13.76 8.64
C LEU A 36 -8.98 -14.26 10.10
N GLY A 37 -7.95 -15.06 10.37
CA GLY A 37 -7.63 -15.53 11.72
C GLY A 37 -6.93 -14.50 12.60
N ALA A 38 -6.51 -13.35 12.02
CA ALA A 38 -5.77 -12.29 12.68
C ALA A 38 -6.27 -10.90 12.22
N ASP A 39 -7.58 -10.74 12.10
CA ASP A 39 -8.26 -9.57 11.59
C ASP A 39 -8.59 -8.58 12.70
N ILE A 40 -7.99 -7.40 12.70
CA ILE A 40 -8.27 -6.36 13.72
C ILE A 40 -9.63 -5.69 13.52
N SER A 41 -10.33 -5.94 12.41
CA SER A 41 -11.72 -5.52 12.18
C SER A 41 -12.75 -6.57 12.61
N SER A 42 -12.32 -7.65 13.28
CA SER A 42 -13.20 -8.68 13.80
C SER A 42 -13.98 -8.19 15.04
N ALA A 43 -15.17 -8.75 15.26
CA ALA A 43 -15.89 -8.63 16.54
C ALA A 43 -15.33 -9.60 17.62
N ASP A 44 -14.52 -10.60 17.25
CA ASP A 44 -13.87 -11.52 18.17
C ASP A 44 -12.57 -10.91 18.71
N ALA A 45 -12.56 -10.56 19.99
CA ALA A 45 -11.40 -9.97 20.66
C ALA A 45 -10.12 -10.82 20.57
N ALA A 46 -10.25 -12.17 20.50
CA ALA A 46 -9.08 -13.04 20.37
C ALA A 46 -8.50 -12.98 18.94
N VAL A 47 -9.34 -12.78 17.91
CA VAL A 47 -8.90 -12.55 16.53
C VAL A 47 -8.21 -11.19 16.44
N VAL A 48 -8.81 -10.14 17.01
CA VAL A 48 -8.23 -8.78 17.07
C VAL A 48 -6.85 -8.82 17.75
N ALA A 49 -6.72 -9.49 18.89
CA ALA A 49 -5.44 -9.59 19.61
C ALA A 49 -4.35 -10.29 18.77
N ARG A 50 -4.71 -11.31 18.00
CA ARG A 50 -3.75 -11.96 17.09
C ARG A 50 -3.32 -11.02 15.97
N GLY A 51 -4.26 -10.28 15.37
CA GLY A 51 -3.94 -9.28 14.34
C GLY A 51 -3.02 -8.18 14.87
N ALA A 52 -3.29 -7.64 16.05
CA ALA A 52 -2.43 -6.67 16.70
C ALA A 52 -1.01 -7.21 16.92
N ALA A 53 -0.87 -8.48 17.34
CA ALA A 53 0.42 -9.11 17.53
C ALA A 53 1.18 -9.31 16.19
N GLU A 54 0.50 -9.65 15.10
CA GLU A 54 1.14 -9.74 13.77
C GLU A 54 1.62 -8.37 13.28
N LEU A 55 0.82 -7.32 13.48
CA LEU A 55 1.21 -5.95 13.14
C LEU A 55 2.43 -5.48 13.95
N ASP A 56 2.53 -5.84 15.24
CA ASP A 56 3.69 -5.53 16.08
C ASP A 56 4.98 -6.21 15.59
N LYS A 57 4.88 -7.47 15.15
CA LYS A 57 6.01 -8.18 14.55
C LYS A 57 6.47 -7.53 13.25
N ALA A 58 5.51 -7.15 12.39
CA ALA A 58 5.80 -6.48 11.13
C ALA A 58 6.46 -5.11 11.38
N LEU A 59 5.96 -4.33 12.34
CA LEU A 59 6.55 -3.04 12.73
C LEU A 59 7.99 -3.23 13.25
N THR A 60 8.21 -4.21 14.13
CA THR A 60 9.53 -4.53 14.68
C THR A 60 10.53 -4.89 13.56
N PHE A 61 10.10 -5.70 12.60
CA PHE A 61 10.92 -6.05 11.45
C PHE A 61 11.20 -4.83 10.57
N ALA A 62 10.16 -4.04 10.22
CA ALA A 62 10.29 -2.83 9.40
C ALA A 62 11.29 -1.84 10.01
N ALA A 63 11.16 -1.54 11.29
CA ALA A 63 12.11 -0.69 12.02
C ALA A 63 13.52 -1.31 12.05
N GLY A 64 13.62 -2.62 12.27
CA GLY A 64 14.89 -3.36 12.32
C GLY A 64 15.69 -3.30 11.02
N ILE A 65 15.02 -3.30 9.87
CA ILE A 65 15.68 -3.15 8.56
C ILE A 65 15.93 -1.69 8.16
N GLY A 66 15.41 -0.74 8.92
CA GLY A 66 15.51 0.70 8.63
C GLY A 66 14.45 1.20 7.65
N SER A 67 13.33 0.50 7.52
CA SER A 67 12.18 0.98 6.76
C SER A 67 11.53 2.17 7.45
N ARG A 68 11.08 3.14 6.65
CA ARG A 68 10.28 4.29 7.11
C ARG A 68 8.79 4.12 6.87
N HIS A 69 8.40 3.04 6.18
CA HIS A 69 7.01 2.80 5.79
C HIS A 69 6.60 1.35 6.10
N LEU A 70 5.49 1.20 6.77
CA LEU A 70 4.75 -0.05 6.87
C LEU A 70 3.41 0.16 6.17
N CYS A 71 3.25 -0.49 5.03
CA CYS A 71 2.14 -0.30 4.09
C CYS A 71 1.21 -1.51 4.07
N GLY A 72 0.14 -1.41 3.31
CA GLY A 72 -0.73 -2.53 2.99
C GLY A 72 -2.07 -2.52 3.73
N ILE A 73 -2.73 -3.68 3.75
CA ILE A 73 -4.03 -3.87 4.40
C ILE A 73 -3.81 -4.10 5.89
N LEU A 74 -3.42 -3.04 6.61
CA LEU A 74 -3.10 -3.10 8.04
C LEU A 74 -4.34 -3.09 8.93
N TYR A 75 -5.51 -2.74 8.38
CA TYR A 75 -6.75 -2.44 9.08
C TYR A 75 -7.77 -3.58 9.09
N SER A 76 -7.59 -4.59 8.25
CA SER A 76 -8.47 -5.75 8.13
C SER A 76 -7.73 -6.95 7.54
N ALA A 77 -8.40 -8.08 7.38
CA ALA A 77 -7.85 -9.19 6.61
C ALA A 77 -7.82 -8.87 5.10
N LEU A 78 -6.77 -9.35 4.41
CA LEU A 78 -6.74 -9.48 2.95
C LEU A 78 -7.64 -10.67 2.56
N ALA A 79 -8.92 -10.40 2.32
CA ALA A 79 -9.91 -11.43 2.03
C ALA A 79 -11.17 -10.84 1.39
N LYS A 80 -11.89 -11.66 0.64
CA LYS A 80 -13.25 -11.36 0.20
C LYS A 80 -14.21 -11.60 1.35
N TYR A 81 -14.77 -10.53 1.90
CA TYR A 81 -15.76 -10.59 2.99
C TYR A 81 -17.16 -10.91 2.45
N PRO A 82 -18.03 -11.57 3.27
CA PRO A 82 -19.37 -11.94 2.87
C PRO A 82 -20.40 -10.80 2.95
N GLY A 83 -20.01 -9.64 3.53
CA GLY A 83 -20.90 -8.49 3.73
C GLY A 83 -20.15 -7.20 4.04
N PRO A 84 -20.87 -6.10 4.28
CA PRO A 84 -20.26 -4.81 4.60
C PRO A 84 -19.54 -4.84 5.96
N PRO A 85 -18.63 -3.88 6.23
CA PRO A 85 -17.98 -3.77 7.53
C PRO A 85 -19.02 -3.43 8.62
N THR A 86 -18.80 -3.94 9.83
CA THR A 86 -19.60 -3.58 10.99
C THR A 86 -19.04 -2.32 11.66
N ALA A 87 -19.91 -1.55 12.32
CA ALA A 87 -19.47 -0.39 13.09
C ALA A 87 -18.49 -0.78 14.23
N GLU A 88 -18.73 -1.93 14.87
CA GLU A 88 -17.83 -2.48 15.89
C GLU A 88 -16.46 -2.83 15.30
N GLY A 89 -16.42 -3.52 14.15
CA GLY A 89 -15.18 -3.90 13.48
C GLY A 89 -14.37 -2.67 13.05
N ARG A 90 -15.00 -1.65 12.49
CA ARG A 90 -14.33 -0.37 12.17
C ARG A 90 -13.73 0.27 13.41
N ALA A 91 -14.48 0.34 14.51
CA ALA A 91 -14.01 0.91 15.77
C ALA A 91 -12.81 0.13 16.35
N ASN A 92 -12.85 -1.21 16.30
CA ASN A 92 -11.74 -2.06 16.73
C ASN A 92 -10.48 -1.79 15.90
N ALA A 93 -10.61 -1.78 14.57
CA ALA A 93 -9.49 -1.50 13.66
C ALA A 93 -8.89 -0.11 13.92
N ALA A 94 -9.72 0.92 14.06
CA ALA A 94 -9.26 2.28 14.35
C ALA A 94 -8.53 2.37 15.70
N ALA A 95 -9.02 1.67 16.72
CA ALA A 95 -8.40 1.64 18.04
C ALA A 95 -7.03 0.94 18.04
N GLU A 96 -6.91 -0.21 17.37
CA GLU A 96 -5.63 -0.93 17.28
C GLU A 96 -4.61 -0.17 16.43
N LEU A 97 -5.03 0.45 15.32
CA LEU A 97 -4.14 1.24 14.48
C LEU A 97 -3.62 2.49 15.19
N ARG A 98 -4.42 3.16 16.04
CA ARG A 98 -3.90 4.26 16.87
C ARG A 98 -2.76 3.82 17.77
N LYS A 99 -2.93 2.68 18.46
CA LYS A 99 -1.88 2.11 19.34
C LYS A 99 -0.63 1.73 18.53
N LEU A 100 -0.82 1.15 17.35
CA LEU A 100 0.30 0.80 16.47
C LEU A 100 1.02 2.05 15.97
N ALA A 101 0.28 3.09 15.61
CA ALA A 101 0.82 4.34 15.08
C ALA A 101 1.65 5.12 16.09
N ASP A 102 1.26 5.11 17.38
CA ASP A 102 2.09 5.64 18.47
C ASP A 102 3.45 4.96 18.49
N ARG A 103 3.46 3.61 18.54
CA ARG A 103 4.71 2.83 18.57
C ARG A 103 5.53 2.95 17.30
N ALA A 104 4.87 3.05 16.14
CA ALA A 104 5.52 3.25 14.85
C ALA A 104 6.20 4.63 14.78
N GLY A 105 5.56 5.67 15.28
CA GLY A 105 6.12 7.01 15.38
C GLY A 105 7.39 7.07 16.23
N ASP A 106 7.39 6.38 17.37
CA ASP A 106 8.57 6.26 18.25
C ASP A 106 9.76 5.57 17.56
N GLN A 107 9.49 4.74 16.55
CA GLN A 107 10.50 4.01 15.76
C GLN A 107 10.81 4.68 14.41
N GLY A 108 10.21 5.83 14.11
CA GLY A 108 10.40 6.55 12.85
C GLY A 108 9.79 5.86 11.64
N VAL A 109 8.77 5.02 11.85
CA VAL A 109 8.00 4.32 10.81
C VAL A 109 6.61 4.93 10.71
N CYS A 110 6.15 5.30 9.52
CA CYS A 110 4.76 5.69 9.29
C CYS A 110 3.93 4.50 8.79
N LEU A 111 2.64 4.51 9.13
CA LEU A 111 1.68 3.54 8.66
C LEU A 111 0.96 4.10 7.43
N CYS A 112 0.95 3.34 6.33
CA CYS A 112 0.27 3.73 5.10
C CYS A 112 -0.81 2.68 4.79
N LEU A 113 -2.09 3.06 4.99
CA LEU A 113 -3.23 2.17 4.82
C LEU A 113 -3.59 2.06 3.34
N GLU A 114 -3.39 0.91 2.77
CA GLU A 114 -3.65 0.66 1.36
C GLU A 114 -5.15 0.56 1.09
N VAL A 115 -5.63 1.40 0.20
CA VAL A 115 -6.99 1.35 -0.33
C VAL A 115 -7.03 0.27 -1.41
N VAL A 116 -7.78 -0.81 -1.15
CA VAL A 116 -7.84 -1.95 -2.06
C VAL A 116 -9.29 -2.21 -2.53
N ASN A 117 -9.42 -2.97 -3.62
CA ASN A 117 -10.72 -3.27 -4.19
C ASN A 117 -11.61 -4.13 -3.26
N ARG A 118 -12.92 -4.11 -3.52
CA ARG A 118 -13.98 -4.81 -2.75
C ARG A 118 -13.84 -6.32 -2.68
N TYR A 119 -12.98 -6.92 -3.47
CA TYR A 119 -12.73 -8.37 -3.45
C TYR A 119 -11.60 -8.75 -2.49
N GLU A 120 -10.86 -7.76 -1.97
CA GLU A 120 -9.71 -7.95 -1.08
C GLU A 120 -9.94 -7.38 0.33
N THR A 121 -10.90 -6.46 0.49
CA THR A 121 -11.43 -6.02 1.79
C THR A 121 -12.84 -5.45 1.64
N ASN A 122 -13.56 -5.33 2.75
CA ASN A 122 -14.83 -4.60 2.80
C ASN A 122 -14.73 -3.24 3.51
N LEU A 123 -13.55 -2.84 4.00
CA LEU A 123 -13.44 -1.70 4.91
C LEU A 123 -13.03 -0.39 4.22
N LEU A 124 -11.95 -0.40 3.41
CA LEU A 124 -11.41 0.78 2.72
C LEU A 124 -11.23 0.47 1.24
N ASN A 125 -12.22 0.86 0.43
CA ASN A 125 -12.20 0.62 -1.01
C ASN A 125 -12.00 1.90 -1.83
N THR A 126 -12.18 3.09 -1.23
CA THR A 126 -11.96 4.38 -1.90
C THR A 126 -11.13 5.33 -1.02
N ALA A 127 -10.50 6.33 -1.65
CA ALA A 127 -9.79 7.41 -0.97
C ALA A 127 -10.69 8.12 0.07
N ALA A 128 -11.95 8.37 -0.28
CA ALA A 128 -12.91 8.98 0.63
C ALA A 128 -13.13 8.12 1.90
N GLN A 129 -13.36 6.81 1.73
CA GLN A 129 -13.51 5.90 2.87
C GLN A 129 -12.26 5.82 3.74
N ALA A 130 -11.07 5.91 3.13
CA ALA A 130 -9.82 5.95 3.88
C ALA A 130 -9.70 7.23 4.72
N LEU A 131 -10.04 8.38 4.16
CA LEU A 131 -10.02 9.65 4.91
C LEU A 131 -11.04 9.66 6.06
N ASP A 132 -12.26 9.19 5.84
CA ASP A 132 -13.27 9.00 6.90
C ASP A 132 -12.73 8.09 8.02
N PHE A 133 -12.02 7.03 7.65
CA PHE A 133 -11.40 6.12 8.62
C PHE A 133 -10.24 6.77 9.39
N LEU A 134 -9.44 7.63 8.74
CA LEU A 134 -8.42 8.41 9.43
C LEU A 134 -9.05 9.35 10.50
N GLU A 135 -10.25 9.89 10.24
CA GLU A 135 -11.00 10.64 11.25
C GLU A 135 -11.39 9.76 12.45
N GLU A 136 -11.94 8.57 12.17
CA GLU A 136 -12.26 7.57 13.20
C GLU A 136 -11.02 7.13 14.00
N ALA A 137 -9.86 7.08 13.36
CA ALA A 137 -8.58 6.85 14.00
C ALA A 137 -8.02 8.09 14.74
N GLY A 138 -8.81 9.18 14.86
CA GLY A 138 -8.47 10.38 15.62
C GLY A 138 -7.49 11.30 14.89
N HIS A 139 -7.46 11.30 13.57
CA HIS A 139 -6.51 12.06 12.73
C HIS A 139 -5.04 11.85 13.13
N HIS A 140 -4.70 10.63 13.53
CA HIS A 140 -3.35 10.33 14.01
C HIS A 140 -2.29 10.80 13.01
N PRO A 141 -1.29 11.60 13.42
CA PRO A 141 -0.34 12.23 12.49
C PRO A 141 0.56 11.24 11.77
N ASN A 142 0.70 10.01 12.28
CA ASN A 142 1.55 8.97 11.73
C ASN A 142 0.78 7.88 10.95
N ILE A 143 -0.50 8.12 10.59
CA ILE A 143 -1.29 7.25 9.72
C ILE A 143 -1.60 8.00 8.43
N TYR A 144 -1.27 7.39 7.29
CA TYR A 144 -1.44 7.96 5.96
C TYR A 144 -2.27 7.05 5.06
N VAL A 145 -2.78 7.59 3.99
CA VAL A 145 -3.42 6.84 2.91
C VAL A 145 -2.34 6.30 1.97
N HIS A 146 -2.50 5.09 1.52
CA HIS A 146 -1.74 4.48 0.44
C HIS A 146 -2.71 4.16 -0.71
N LEU A 147 -2.44 4.70 -1.89
CA LEU A 147 -3.24 4.47 -3.09
C LEU A 147 -2.51 3.53 -4.06
N ASP A 148 -3.22 2.53 -4.58
CA ASP A 148 -2.73 1.67 -5.66
C ASP A 148 -3.63 1.81 -6.90
N THR A 149 -3.03 2.12 -8.03
CA THR A 149 -3.75 2.35 -9.29
C THR A 149 -4.50 1.13 -9.81
N TYR A 150 -4.07 -0.09 -9.52
CA TYR A 150 -4.81 -1.30 -9.85
C TYR A 150 -6.16 -1.33 -9.13
N HIS A 151 -6.17 -1.02 -7.84
CA HIS A 151 -7.38 -0.97 -7.02
C HIS A 151 -8.26 0.24 -7.38
N MET A 152 -7.66 1.40 -7.58
CA MET A 152 -8.36 2.62 -8.01
C MET A 152 -9.06 2.44 -9.35
N ASN A 153 -8.48 1.69 -10.29
CA ASN A 153 -9.08 1.40 -11.60
C ASN A 153 -10.40 0.62 -11.50
N ILE A 154 -10.64 -0.04 -10.36
CA ILE A 154 -11.89 -0.78 -10.07
C ILE A 154 -12.89 0.08 -9.30
N GLU A 155 -12.42 0.88 -8.34
CA GLU A 155 -13.27 1.49 -7.31
C GLU A 155 -13.47 3.00 -7.49
N GLU A 156 -12.52 3.73 -8.07
CA GLU A 156 -12.58 5.18 -8.17
C GLU A 156 -13.21 5.65 -9.50
N ALA A 157 -14.06 6.66 -9.41
CA ALA A 157 -14.60 7.30 -10.61
C ALA A 157 -13.54 8.15 -11.35
N SER A 158 -12.52 8.63 -10.63
CA SER A 158 -11.41 9.41 -11.17
C SER A 158 -10.17 9.26 -10.29
N VAL A 159 -9.11 8.71 -10.86
CA VAL A 159 -7.82 8.55 -10.19
C VAL A 159 -7.27 9.91 -9.74
N GLN A 160 -7.32 10.93 -10.61
CA GLN A 160 -6.84 12.27 -10.31
C GLN A 160 -7.58 12.90 -9.12
N GLN A 161 -8.93 12.76 -9.07
CA GLN A 161 -9.72 13.33 -7.99
C GLN A 161 -9.45 12.62 -6.65
N ALA A 162 -9.27 11.30 -6.66
CA ALA A 162 -8.93 10.54 -5.47
C ALA A 162 -7.58 10.96 -4.88
N VAL A 163 -6.56 11.18 -5.73
CA VAL A 163 -5.26 11.73 -5.31
C VAL A 163 -5.40 13.12 -4.71
N ARG A 164 -6.12 14.04 -5.37
CA ARG A 164 -6.38 15.39 -4.85
C ARG A 164 -7.09 15.38 -3.51
N LEU A 165 -8.06 14.47 -3.33
CA LEU A 165 -8.82 14.34 -2.11
C LEU A 165 -7.92 13.96 -0.93
N CYS A 166 -6.95 13.05 -1.14
CA CYS A 166 -5.99 12.66 -0.11
C CYS A 166 -5.06 13.82 0.32
N GLY A 167 -4.65 14.67 -0.63
CA GLY A 167 -3.77 15.80 -0.35
C GLY A 167 -2.51 15.40 0.43
N ASP A 168 -2.24 16.08 1.53
CA ASP A 168 -1.10 15.84 2.43
C ASP A 168 -1.22 14.55 3.25
N ARG A 169 -2.39 13.90 3.24
CA ARG A 169 -2.58 12.59 3.87
C ARG A 169 -2.14 11.42 2.96
N LEU A 170 -1.80 11.66 1.70
CA LEU A 170 -1.24 10.63 0.82
C LEU A 170 0.23 10.36 1.20
N GLY A 171 0.50 9.20 1.78
CA GLY A 171 1.84 8.82 2.26
C GLY A 171 2.58 7.85 1.35
N TYR A 172 1.87 7.08 0.51
CA TYR A 172 2.47 6.05 -0.33
C TYR A 172 1.64 5.79 -1.59
N VAL A 173 2.30 5.43 -2.68
CA VAL A 173 1.62 5.13 -3.95
C VAL A 173 2.18 3.86 -4.57
N HIS A 174 1.30 2.90 -4.88
CA HIS A 174 1.58 1.82 -5.81
C HIS A 174 1.12 2.17 -7.23
N THR A 175 1.98 1.91 -8.20
CA THR A 175 1.62 1.88 -9.61
C THR A 175 1.48 0.43 -10.05
N GLY A 176 0.25 -0.02 -10.23
CA GLY A 176 -0.11 -1.32 -10.77
C GLY A 176 -0.93 -1.17 -12.04
N GLU A 177 -0.69 -1.98 -13.06
CA GLU A 177 -1.52 -1.99 -14.27
C GLU A 177 -2.82 -2.77 -14.01
N SER A 178 -3.89 -2.47 -14.76
CA SER A 178 -5.22 -3.09 -14.64
C SER A 178 -5.22 -4.61 -14.67
N HIS A 179 -4.21 -5.21 -15.26
CA HIS A 179 -4.01 -6.66 -15.34
C HIS A 179 -2.74 -7.13 -14.61
N ARG A 180 -2.09 -6.27 -13.80
CA ARG A 180 -0.86 -6.57 -13.04
C ARG A 180 0.37 -6.88 -13.90
N GLY A 181 0.40 -6.45 -15.17
CA GLY A 181 1.54 -6.60 -16.10
C GLY A 181 2.34 -5.31 -16.30
N TYR A 182 2.90 -5.12 -17.49
CA TYR A 182 3.68 -3.94 -17.86
C TYR A 182 2.84 -2.67 -17.81
N LEU A 183 3.34 -1.62 -17.18
CA LEU A 183 2.68 -0.31 -17.10
C LEU A 183 2.44 0.29 -18.48
N GLY A 184 1.25 0.88 -18.69
CA GLY A 184 0.83 1.49 -19.94
C GLY A 184 0.32 0.50 -20.99
N SER A 185 0.21 -0.79 -20.66
CA SER A 185 -0.33 -1.81 -21.58
C SER A 185 -1.79 -2.19 -21.30
N GLY A 186 -2.41 -1.58 -20.32
CA GLY A 186 -3.80 -1.82 -19.91
C GLY A 186 -4.67 -0.56 -19.94
N SER A 187 -5.53 -0.39 -18.93
CA SER A 187 -6.57 0.63 -18.90
C SER A 187 -6.44 1.66 -17.76
N VAL A 188 -5.36 1.62 -16.99
CA VAL A 188 -5.15 2.55 -15.87
C VAL A 188 -4.89 3.98 -16.37
N ASP A 189 -5.56 4.97 -15.76
CA ASP A 189 -5.33 6.40 -16.03
C ASP A 189 -4.07 6.89 -15.29
N PHE A 190 -2.89 6.54 -15.82
CA PHE A 190 -1.62 7.03 -15.28
C PHE A 190 -1.42 8.52 -15.49
N GLU A 191 -1.96 9.10 -16.58
CA GLU A 191 -1.89 10.55 -16.79
C GLU A 191 -2.62 11.29 -15.66
N GLY A 192 -3.83 10.85 -15.32
CA GLY A 192 -4.60 11.37 -14.19
C GLY A 192 -3.88 11.19 -12.85
N LEU A 193 -3.27 10.02 -12.61
CA LEU A 193 -2.46 9.79 -11.41
C LEU A 193 -1.36 10.83 -11.27
N PHE A 194 -0.44 10.89 -12.23
CA PHE A 194 0.75 11.74 -12.13
C PHE A 194 0.41 13.23 -12.14
N ARG A 195 -0.65 13.62 -12.85
CA ARG A 195 -1.18 14.98 -12.79
C ARG A 195 -1.69 15.31 -11.39
N GLY A 196 -2.49 14.43 -10.78
CA GLY A 196 -2.97 14.59 -9.39
C GLY A 196 -1.82 14.70 -8.40
N LEU A 197 -0.81 13.83 -8.51
CA LEU A 197 0.38 13.84 -7.64
C LEU A 197 1.17 15.15 -7.77
N ALA A 198 1.32 15.67 -9.00
CA ALA A 198 2.01 16.95 -9.24
C ALA A 198 1.23 18.15 -8.68
N GLU A 199 -0.10 18.12 -8.76
CA GLU A 199 -0.99 19.17 -8.24
C GLU A 199 -0.97 19.29 -6.72
N ILE A 200 -0.78 18.18 -6.00
CA ILE A 200 -0.65 18.18 -4.53
C ILE A 200 0.81 18.29 -4.06
N ASP A 201 1.76 18.53 -4.99
CA ASP A 201 3.21 18.53 -4.71
C ASP A 201 3.69 17.29 -3.94
N TYR A 202 3.26 16.11 -4.36
CA TYR A 202 3.56 14.84 -3.69
C TYR A 202 5.07 14.59 -3.58
N GLN A 203 5.56 14.26 -2.38
CA GLN A 203 6.97 14.00 -2.08
C GLN A 203 7.22 12.57 -1.57
N GLY A 204 6.18 11.77 -1.46
CA GLY A 204 6.26 10.39 -0.95
C GLY A 204 6.80 9.40 -1.99
N PRO A 205 6.94 8.13 -1.59
CA PRO A 205 7.37 7.06 -2.48
C PRO A 205 6.33 6.74 -3.54
N ILE A 206 6.81 6.40 -4.74
CA ILE A 206 6.03 5.76 -5.80
C ILE A 206 6.73 4.44 -6.11
N THR A 207 6.06 3.33 -5.86
CA THR A 207 6.59 1.99 -6.13
C THR A 207 5.75 1.28 -7.18
N PHE A 208 6.35 0.33 -7.86
CA PHE A 208 5.67 -0.50 -8.84
C PHE A 208 5.31 -1.84 -8.22
N GLU A 209 4.04 -2.24 -8.39
CA GLU A 209 3.56 -3.54 -7.96
C GLU A 209 3.03 -4.36 -9.14
N SER A 210 3.50 -5.60 -9.25
CA SER A 210 3.10 -6.52 -10.30
C SER A 210 3.27 -7.96 -9.87
N PHE A 211 2.43 -8.84 -10.41
CA PHE A 211 2.45 -10.27 -10.11
C PHE A 211 2.32 -11.09 -11.39
N SER A 212 3.01 -12.24 -11.44
CA SER A 212 2.89 -13.22 -12.50
C SER A 212 3.01 -14.61 -11.91
N SER A 213 2.12 -15.53 -12.26
CA SER A 213 2.14 -16.90 -11.76
C SER A 213 3.40 -17.68 -12.15
N ALA A 214 4.19 -17.15 -13.10
CA ALA A 214 5.49 -17.75 -13.47
C ALA A 214 6.58 -17.54 -12.43
N VAL A 215 6.49 -16.49 -11.59
CA VAL A 215 7.58 -16.05 -10.70
C VAL A 215 7.18 -15.97 -9.22
N VAL A 216 5.90 -15.75 -8.90
CA VAL A 216 5.44 -15.79 -7.51
C VAL A 216 5.16 -17.22 -7.06
N ASN A 217 5.29 -17.49 -5.77
CA ASN A 217 4.97 -18.82 -5.27
C ASN A 217 3.44 -19.11 -5.39
N PRO A 218 3.07 -20.42 -5.45
CA PRO A 218 1.67 -20.79 -5.66
C PRO A 218 0.69 -20.29 -4.59
N GLU A 219 1.12 -20.17 -3.34
CA GLU A 219 0.29 -19.68 -2.24
C GLU A 219 -0.06 -18.20 -2.47
N LEU A 220 0.92 -17.35 -2.74
CA LEU A 220 0.70 -15.94 -3.04
C LEU A 220 -0.13 -15.77 -4.32
N SER A 221 0.20 -16.52 -5.38
CA SER A 221 -0.55 -16.51 -6.63
C SER A 221 -2.03 -16.82 -6.43
N ASN A 222 -2.34 -17.82 -5.60
CA ASN A 222 -3.71 -18.21 -5.30
C ASN A 222 -4.43 -17.16 -4.43
N ASN A 223 -3.76 -16.61 -3.43
CA ASN A 223 -4.35 -15.59 -2.55
C ASN A 223 -4.70 -14.30 -3.31
N LEU A 224 -3.87 -13.92 -4.29
CA LEU A 224 -4.08 -12.76 -5.14
C LEU A 224 -4.89 -13.06 -6.42
N CYS A 225 -5.32 -14.31 -6.63
CA CYS A 225 -6.03 -14.74 -7.82
C CYS A 225 -5.29 -14.44 -9.14
N VAL A 226 -3.96 -14.50 -9.11
CA VAL A 226 -3.09 -14.26 -10.27
C VAL A 226 -2.71 -15.61 -10.90
N TRP A 227 -3.46 -16.06 -11.90
CA TRP A 227 -3.29 -17.38 -12.52
C TRP A 227 -2.76 -17.31 -13.95
N ARG A 228 -2.29 -16.14 -14.40
CA ARG A 228 -1.73 -15.93 -15.73
C ARG A 228 -0.24 -15.55 -15.65
N ASN A 229 0.52 -16.01 -16.63
CA ASN A 229 1.90 -15.59 -16.83
C ASN A 229 1.91 -14.29 -17.64
N LEU A 230 1.94 -13.15 -16.96
CA LEU A 230 1.93 -11.82 -17.57
C LEU A 230 3.33 -11.35 -17.95
N TRP A 231 4.32 -11.90 -17.31
CA TRP A 231 5.75 -11.67 -17.52
C TRP A 231 6.57 -12.75 -16.81
N SER A 232 7.82 -12.94 -17.25
CA SER A 232 8.75 -13.91 -16.68
C SER A 232 10.12 -13.33 -16.36
N ASP A 233 10.46 -12.17 -16.93
CA ASP A 233 11.70 -11.45 -16.68
C ASP A 233 11.44 -10.26 -15.75
N SER A 234 11.79 -10.43 -14.48
CA SER A 234 11.60 -9.41 -13.44
C SER A 234 12.53 -8.20 -13.61
N ALA A 235 13.70 -8.39 -14.20
CA ALA A 235 14.65 -7.31 -14.43
C ALA A 235 14.18 -6.39 -15.57
N ASP A 236 13.71 -6.98 -16.67
CA ASP A 236 13.11 -6.23 -17.79
C ASP A 236 11.87 -5.47 -17.33
N LEU A 237 10.97 -6.15 -16.61
CA LEU A 237 9.76 -5.52 -16.06
C LEU A 237 10.07 -4.35 -15.12
N ALA A 238 11.04 -4.51 -14.21
CA ALA A 238 11.45 -3.45 -13.28
C ALA A 238 12.09 -2.27 -14.02
N ALA A 239 12.91 -2.52 -15.03
CA ALA A 239 13.51 -1.47 -15.84
C ALA A 239 12.44 -0.68 -16.63
N HIS A 240 11.47 -1.40 -17.23
CA HIS A 240 10.33 -0.77 -17.91
C HIS A 240 9.52 0.11 -16.94
N ALA A 241 9.13 -0.42 -15.80
CA ALA A 241 8.32 0.31 -14.81
C ALA A 241 9.04 1.55 -14.30
N HIS A 242 10.32 1.45 -13.98
CA HIS A 242 11.12 2.60 -13.54
C HIS A 242 11.17 3.70 -14.63
N GLY A 243 11.45 3.34 -15.88
CA GLY A 243 11.48 4.29 -16.99
C GLY A 243 10.12 4.94 -17.25
N TYR A 244 9.05 4.16 -17.18
CA TYR A 244 7.68 4.64 -17.37
C TYR A 244 7.27 5.66 -16.29
N ILE A 245 7.48 5.31 -15.02
CA ILE A 245 7.17 6.18 -13.87
C ILE A 245 7.96 7.49 -13.94
N ASP A 246 9.27 7.41 -14.18
CA ASP A 246 10.14 8.59 -14.27
C ASP A 246 9.69 9.53 -15.38
N LEU A 247 9.37 9.01 -16.56
CA LEU A 247 8.89 9.81 -17.70
C LEU A 247 7.56 10.50 -17.37
N GLN A 248 6.58 9.77 -16.87
CA GLN A 248 5.26 10.31 -16.52
C GLN A 248 5.35 11.36 -15.43
N TRP A 249 6.14 11.10 -14.39
CA TRP A 249 6.34 12.02 -13.28
C TRP A 249 6.98 13.35 -13.73
N ARG A 250 8.05 13.28 -14.55
CA ARG A 250 8.68 14.48 -15.11
C ARG A 250 7.73 15.28 -15.99
N ALA A 251 6.97 14.61 -16.85
CA ALA A 251 6.01 15.27 -17.72
C ALA A 251 4.93 16.01 -16.91
N ALA A 252 4.37 15.38 -15.88
CA ALA A 252 3.37 15.98 -15.01
C ALA A 252 3.91 17.21 -14.26
N ARG A 253 5.11 17.15 -13.71
CA ARG A 253 5.75 18.28 -13.02
C ARG A 253 6.03 19.47 -13.95
N ILE A 254 6.47 19.22 -15.18
CA ILE A 254 6.67 20.29 -16.17
C ILE A 254 5.33 20.97 -16.49
N ALA A 255 4.27 20.17 -16.70
CA ALA A 255 2.93 20.70 -16.98
C ALA A 255 2.39 21.55 -15.81
N ALA A 256 2.55 21.07 -14.56
CA ALA A 256 2.14 21.80 -13.36
C ALA A 256 2.87 23.14 -13.23
N ALA A 257 4.19 23.17 -13.44
CA ALA A 257 5.00 24.40 -13.39
C ALA A 257 4.58 25.42 -14.46
N GLN A 258 4.20 24.98 -15.65
CA GLN A 258 3.71 25.86 -16.74
C GLN A 258 2.29 26.38 -16.48
N GLY A 259 1.45 25.60 -15.78
CA GLY A 259 0.10 26.01 -15.40
C GLY A 259 0.06 27.04 -14.27
N ALA A 260 1.02 26.99 -13.34
CA ALA A 260 1.13 27.93 -12.21
C ALA A 260 1.64 29.33 -12.62
N GLY A 261 2.17 29.46 -13.81
CA GLY A 261 2.66 30.74 -14.36
C GLY A 261 1.65 31.54 -15.22
N ARG A 262 0.40 31.04 -15.28
CA ARG A 262 -0.71 31.73 -15.99
C ARG A 262 -1.78 32.14 -14.99
#